data_d667ff9b9a156576fc5623c0a974e0bc
#
_entry.id   d667ff9b9a156576fc5623c0a974e0bc
#
_cell.length_a   1.000
_cell.length_b   1.000
_cell.length_c   1.000
_cell.angle_alpha   90.00
_cell.angle_beta   90.00
_cell.angle_gamma   90.00
#
_symmetry.space_group_name_H-M   'P 1'
#
loop_
_entity.id
_entity.type
_entity.pdbx_description
1 polymer ?
#
loop_
_entity_poly.entity_id
_entity_poly.type
_entity_poly.pdbx_seq_one_letter_code
_entity_poly.pdbx_strand_id
1 'polypeptide(L)'
;MPHRADDNMQQPLASVLDAMQQTPLVRLDRLTRAYGVSGTILAKLDYLLPGFSKKDRAAKGVIEAAEATGQLAPGQTVVELTSGNMGTGLAIVCAVKGYKFVAVMSQGNSPERARMMRALSAEVVLVAQCAGAVTGQVSGADLARVEDAAQQITAERGAFRADQFNLEGNWQAYFNGTGPEIY
;
A
#
# COMPACT_ATOMS: atom_id res chain seq x y z
N MET A 1 32.30 -30.20 -23.08
CA MET A 1 31.95 -30.08 -21.65
C MET A 1 30.51 -29.58 -21.58
N PRO A 2 29.56 -30.33 -21.01
CA PRO A 2 28.18 -29.85 -20.90
C PRO A 2 28.15 -28.72 -19.88
N HIS A 3 27.59 -27.55 -20.29
CA HIS A 3 27.20 -26.49 -19.37
C HIS A 3 26.27 -27.08 -18.32
N ARG A 4 26.69 -27.09 -17.05
CA ARG A 4 25.76 -27.21 -15.94
C ARG A 4 24.86 -25.99 -16.01
N ALA A 5 23.62 -26.19 -16.40
CA ALA A 5 22.55 -25.22 -16.12
C ALA A 5 22.54 -25.05 -14.60
N ASP A 6 22.79 -23.84 -14.14
CA ASP A 6 22.68 -23.48 -12.73
C ASP A 6 21.29 -23.84 -12.22
N ASP A 7 21.22 -24.70 -11.23
CA ASP A 7 20.01 -25.14 -10.50
C ASP A 7 19.40 -23.99 -9.66
N ASN A 8 19.55 -22.76 -10.10
CA ASN A 8 19.05 -21.56 -9.40
C ASN A 8 17.84 -20.96 -10.10
N MET A 9 17.00 -21.79 -10.72
CA MET A 9 15.68 -21.34 -11.16
C MET A 9 14.81 -21.15 -9.91
N GLN A 10 14.59 -19.90 -9.56
CA GLN A 10 13.66 -19.54 -8.50
C GLN A 10 12.30 -20.14 -8.80
N GLN A 11 11.74 -20.91 -7.88
CA GLN A 11 10.43 -21.53 -8.04
C GLN A 11 9.38 -20.42 -8.27
N PRO A 12 8.40 -20.65 -9.17
CA PRO A 12 7.32 -19.70 -9.37
C PRO A 12 6.60 -19.41 -8.05
N LEU A 13 6.31 -18.15 -7.80
CA LEU A 13 5.49 -17.74 -6.65
C LEU A 13 4.04 -18.15 -6.87
N ALA A 14 3.37 -18.60 -5.83
CA ALA A 14 1.97 -19.00 -5.91
C ALA A 14 1.02 -17.81 -6.07
N SER A 15 1.43 -16.63 -5.58
CA SER A 15 0.62 -15.41 -5.61
C SER A 15 1.51 -14.18 -5.78
N VAL A 16 0.94 -13.11 -6.35
CA VAL A 16 1.59 -11.79 -6.35
C VAL A 16 1.82 -11.26 -4.93
N LEU A 17 1.04 -11.72 -3.94
CA LEU A 17 1.26 -11.39 -2.53
C LEU A 17 2.57 -11.97 -1.97
N ASP A 18 3.06 -13.05 -2.57
CA ASP A 18 4.35 -13.64 -2.21
C ASP A 18 5.52 -12.81 -2.75
N ALA A 19 5.27 -11.96 -3.75
CA ALA A 19 6.24 -10.97 -4.22
C ALA A 19 6.31 -9.71 -3.33
N MET A 20 5.37 -9.53 -2.39
CA MET A 20 5.41 -8.45 -1.40
C MET A 20 6.35 -8.79 -0.23
N GLN A 21 7.58 -9.18 -0.54
CA GLN A 21 8.58 -9.64 0.40
C GLN A 21 9.86 -8.81 0.32
N GLN A 22 10.99 -9.47 0.50
CA GLN A 22 12.30 -8.86 0.54
C GLN A 22 12.60 -8.04 -0.74
N THR A 23 13.04 -6.79 -0.53
CA THR A 23 13.52 -5.92 -1.60
C THR A 23 15.00 -5.64 -1.43
N PRO A 24 15.73 -5.35 -2.53
CA PRO A 24 17.17 -5.06 -2.45
C PRO A 24 17.49 -3.84 -1.59
N LEU A 25 18.64 -3.89 -0.94
CA LEU A 25 19.27 -2.76 -0.26
C LEU A 25 20.53 -2.37 -1.05
N VAL A 26 20.58 -1.15 -1.58
CA VAL A 26 21.65 -0.69 -2.47
C VAL A 26 22.48 0.41 -1.81
N ARG A 27 23.80 0.27 -1.87
CA ARG A 27 24.73 1.30 -1.42
C ARG A 27 24.82 2.45 -2.43
N LEU A 28 24.74 3.68 -1.95
CA LEU A 28 24.82 4.89 -2.77
C LEU A 28 26.23 5.52 -2.72
N ASP A 29 27.26 4.71 -2.92
CA ASP A 29 28.67 5.12 -2.75
C ASP A 29 29.11 6.26 -3.70
N ARG A 30 28.52 6.35 -4.90
CA ARG A 30 28.82 7.46 -5.82
C ARG A 30 28.27 8.78 -5.28
N LEU A 31 27.10 8.75 -4.67
CA LEU A 31 26.47 9.92 -4.07
C LEU A 31 27.27 10.40 -2.85
N THR A 32 27.61 9.50 -1.94
CA THR A 32 28.37 9.83 -0.73
C THR A 32 29.73 10.44 -1.09
N ARG A 33 30.44 9.89 -2.09
CA ARG A 33 31.71 10.46 -2.56
C ARG A 33 31.52 11.83 -3.21
N ALA A 34 30.50 12.00 -4.05
CA ALA A 34 30.27 13.26 -4.77
C ALA A 34 29.97 14.44 -3.81
N TYR A 35 29.33 14.17 -2.69
CA TYR A 35 28.93 15.18 -1.70
C TYR A 35 29.81 15.20 -0.43
N GLY A 36 30.91 14.44 -0.39
CA GLY A 36 31.81 14.40 0.76
C GLY A 36 31.16 13.92 2.06
N VAL A 37 30.14 13.09 1.97
CA VAL A 37 29.41 12.57 3.14
C VAL A 37 30.24 11.49 3.82
N SER A 38 30.55 11.65 5.11
CA SER A 38 31.13 10.60 5.93
C SER A 38 30.02 9.62 6.36
N GLY A 39 30.17 8.33 6.03
CA GLY A 39 29.22 7.30 6.36
C GLY A 39 28.64 6.59 5.12
N THR A 40 27.80 5.59 5.37
CA THR A 40 27.15 4.79 4.33
C THR A 40 25.70 5.21 4.18
N ILE A 41 25.28 5.51 2.95
CA ILE A 41 23.89 5.71 2.61
C ILE A 41 23.39 4.47 1.88
N LEU A 42 22.28 3.90 2.35
CA LEU A 42 21.63 2.74 1.77
C LEU A 42 20.24 3.13 1.26
N ALA A 43 19.86 2.64 0.09
CA ALA A 43 18.53 2.80 -0.47
C ALA A 43 17.81 1.46 -0.47
N LYS A 44 16.67 1.38 0.24
CA LYS A 44 15.73 0.25 0.21
C LYS A 44 14.83 0.40 -1.00
N LEU A 45 14.88 -0.56 -1.94
CA LEU A 45 14.22 -0.43 -3.24
C LEU A 45 12.77 -0.92 -3.20
N ASP A 46 11.94 -0.40 -2.29
CA ASP A 46 10.54 -0.82 -2.12
C ASP A 46 9.64 -0.46 -3.31
N TYR A 47 10.10 0.33 -4.27
CA TYR A 47 9.38 0.55 -5.53
C TYR A 47 9.35 -0.70 -6.43
N LEU A 48 10.15 -1.73 -6.14
CA LEU A 48 10.12 -3.02 -6.84
C LEU A 48 8.97 -3.93 -6.38
N LEU A 49 8.26 -3.55 -5.33
CA LEU A 49 7.05 -4.25 -4.89
C LEU A 49 5.92 -4.08 -5.92
N PRO A 50 4.94 -5.00 -5.99
CA PRO A 50 3.88 -5.01 -7.01
C PRO A 50 3.07 -3.71 -7.14
N GLY A 51 2.84 -2.99 -6.04
CA GLY A 51 2.17 -1.69 -6.02
C GLY A 51 3.13 -0.50 -6.02
N PHE A 52 4.41 -0.73 -6.34
CA PHE A 52 5.47 0.26 -6.49
C PHE A 52 5.79 1.06 -5.21
N SER A 53 5.49 0.52 -4.04
CA SER A 53 5.79 1.22 -2.79
C SER A 53 5.83 0.30 -1.57
N LYS A 54 6.49 0.77 -0.51
CA LYS A 54 6.49 0.11 0.81
C LYS A 54 5.08 -0.14 1.38
N LYS A 55 4.06 0.56 0.88
CA LYS A 55 2.68 0.41 1.37
C LYS A 55 2.03 -0.92 1.01
N ASP A 56 2.58 -1.66 0.07
CA ASP A 56 2.16 -3.03 -0.22
C ASP A 56 2.28 -3.93 1.00
N ARG A 57 3.40 -3.81 1.73
CA ARG A 57 3.63 -4.54 2.98
C ARG A 57 2.62 -4.17 4.06
N ALA A 58 2.36 -2.85 4.21
CA ALA A 58 1.37 -2.36 5.16
C ALA A 58 -0.04 -2.84 4.82
N ALA A 59 -0.43 -2.79 3.55
CA ALA A 59 -1.73 -3.25 3.09
C ALA A 59 -1.92 -4.75 3.36
N LYS A 60 -0.92 -5.56 3.01
CA LYS A 60 -0.92 -7.00 3.31
C LYS A 60 -1.01 -7.25 4.81
N GLY A 61 -0.18 -6.59 5.61
CA GLY A 61 -0.16 -6.77 7.07
C GLY A 61 -1.48 -6.38 7.74
N VAL A 62 -2.11 -5.27 7.32
CA VAL A 62 -3.42 -4.85 7.85
C VAL A 62 -4.51 -5.88 7.55
N ILE A 63 -4.59 -6.37 6.32
CA ILE A 63 -5.61 -7.35 5.93
C ILE A 63 -5.36 -8.69 6.65
N GLU A 64 -4.13 -9.20 6.65
CA GLU A 64 -3.81 -10.49 7.29
C GLU A 64 -4.00 -10.45 8.81
N ALA A 65 -3.66 -9.35 9.47
CA ALA A 65 -3.92 -9.17 10.89
C ALA A 65 -5.44 -9.15 11.20
N ALA A 66 -6.22 -8.46 10.37
CA ALA A 66 -7.67 -8.39 10.53
C ALA A 66 -8.35 -9.75 10.29
N GLU A 67 -7.88 -10.53 9.32
CA GLU A 67 -8.32 -11.92 9.10
C GLU A 67 -8.00 -12.81 10.32
N ALA A 68 -6.76 -12.73 10.81
CA ALA A 68 -6.29 -13.54 11.93
C ALA A 68 -7.05 -13.26 13.24
N THR A 69 -7.50 -12.02 13.42
CA THR A 69 -8.28 -11.61 14.62
C THR A 69 -9.79 -11.72 14.44
N GLY A 70 -10.28 -12.11 13.24
CA GLY A 70 -11.70 -12.19 12.92
C GLY A 70 -12.38 -10.83 12.75
N GLN A 71 -11.64 -9.74 12.68
CA GLN A 71 -12.17 -8.39 12.41
C GLN A 71 -12.61 -8.21 10.96
N LEU A 72 -12.03 -8.98 10.04
CA LEU A 72 -12.39 -9.01 8.63
C LEU A 72 -12.94 -10.40 8.28
N ALA A 73 -14.22 -10.45 7.95
CA ALA A 73 -14.88 -11.68 7.52
C ALA A 73 -14.66 -11.94 6.02
N PRO A 74 -14.63 -13.22 5.57
CA PRO A 74 -14.51 -13.55 4.15
C PRO A 74 -15.59 -12.86 3.30
N GLY A 75 -15.17 -12.20 2.21
CA GLY A 75 -16.06 -11.48 1.29
C GLY A 75 -16.60 -10.13 1.79
N GLN A 76 -16.26 -9.72 3.01
CA GLN A 76 -16.62 -8.40 3.54
C GLN A 76 -15.99 -7.28 2.70
N THR A 77 -16.64 -6.14 2.61
CA THR A 77 -16.08 -4.96 1.95
C THR A 77 -15.01 -4.32 2.83
N VAL A 78 -13.90 -3.93 2.21
CA VAL A 78 -12.83 -3.15 2.85
C VAL A 78 -12.94 -1.70 2.41
N VAL A 79 -12.87 -0.74 3.31
CA VAL A 79 -12.92 0.70 3.04
C VAL A 79 -11.66 1.39 3.56
N GLU A 80 -11.09 2.28 2.79
CA GLU A 80 -9.96 3.10 3.25
C GLU A 80 -9.97 4.51 2.67
N LEU A 81 -9.71 5.50 3.54
CA LEU A 81 -9.29 6.85 3.13
C LEU A 81 -7.87 6.75 2.58
N THR A 82 -7.67 7.09 1.34
CA THR A 82 -6.34 6.99 0.74
C THR A 82 -6.10 8.04 -0.34
N SER A 83 -4.89 8.57 -0.37
CA SER A 83 -4.44 9.46 -1.46
C SER A 83 -3.56 8.75 -2.49
N GLY A 84 -3.32 7.45 -2.37
CA GLY A 84 -2.52 6.72 -3.38
C GLY A 84 -1.94 5.39 -2.93
N ASN A 85 -0.71 5.38 -2.41
CA ASN A 85 0.07 4.15 -2.27
C ASN A 85 -0.58 3.07 -1.37
N MET A 86 -1.20 3.46 -0.26
CA MET A 86 -1.95 2.49 0.57
C MET A 86 -3.15 1.92 -0.18
N GLY A 87 -3.88 2.77 -0.92
CA GLY A 87 -4.99 2.34 -1.75
C GLY A 87 -4.58 1.38 -2.86
N THR A 88 -3.42 1.61 -3.50
CA THR A 88 -2.88 0.68 -4.50
C THR A 88 -2.55 -0.68 -3.87
N GLY A 89 -1.85 -0.69 -2.73
CA GLY A 89 -1.54 -1.92 -2.02
C GLY A 89 -2.81 -2.68 -1.59
N LEU A 90 -3.79 -1.99 -0.99
CA LEU A 90 -5.08 -2.59 -0.61
C LEU A 90 -5.85 -3.12 -1.83
N ALA A 91 -5.84 -2.40 -2.96
CA ALA A 91 -6.50 -2.87 -4.18
C ALA A 91 -5.92 -4.20 -4.67
N ILE A 92 -4.58 -4.35 -4.66
CA ILE A 92 -3.91 -5.60 -5.02
C ILE A 92 -4.27 -6.72 -4.03
N VAL A 93 -4.11 -6.47 -2.72
CA VAL A 93 -4.35 -7.48 -1.69
C VAL A 93 -5.80 -7.94 -1.70
N CYS A 94 -6.76 -7.00 -1.77
CA CYS A 94 -8.19 -7.30 -1.81
C CYS A 94 -8.57 -8.07 -3.08
N ALA A 95 -8.05 -7.68 -4.25
CA ALA A 95 -8.31 -8.40 -5.50
C ALA A 95 -7.84 -9.87 -5.43
N VAL A 96 -6.65 -10.12 -4.88
CA VAL A 96 -6.12 -11.48 -4.75
C VAL A 96 -6.88 -12.31 -3.72
N LYS A 97 -7.27 -11.71 -2.59
CA LYS A 97 -7.96 -12.40 -1.50
C LYS A 97 -9.49 -12.47 -1.67
N GLY A 98 -10.04 -11.85 -2.73
CA GLY A 98 -11.47 -11.89 -3.04
C GLY A 98 -12.33 -10.91 -2.22
N TYR A 99 -11.74 -9.85 -1.68
CA TYR A 99 -12.46 -8.77 -1.01
C TYR A 99 -12.86 -7.67 -2.00
N LYS A 100 -14.02 -7.06 -1.76
CA LYS A 100 -14.36 -5.79 -2.41
C LYS A 100 -13.61 -4.66 -1.72
N PHE A 101 -12.98 -3.78 -2.50
CA PHE A 101 -12.27 -2.63 -1.93
C PHE A 101 -12.87 -1.30 -2.40
N VAL A 102 -13.11 -0.40 -1.47
CA VAL A 102 -13.59 0.97 -1.69
C VAL A 102 -12.51 1.94 -1.23
N ALA A 103 -11.91 2.64 -2.18
CA ALA A 103 -10.97 3.72 -1.92
C ALA A 103 -11.72 5.06 -1.88
N VAL A 104 -11.68 5.75 -0.76
CA VAL A 104 -12.28 7.09 -0.61
C VAL A 104 -11.18 8.12 -0.67
N MET A 105 -11.26 9.07 -1.61
CA MET A 105 -10.22 10.06 -1.83
C MET A 105 -10.76 11.43 -2.24
N SER A 106 -9.99 12.48 -1.97
CA SER A 106 -10.34 13.82 -2.41
C SER A 106 -10.21 13.97 -3.93
N GLN A 107 -11.09 14.74 -4.55
CA GLN A 107 -10.95 15.19 -5.95
C GLN A 107 -9.67 16.01 -6.20
N GLY A 108 -9.06 16.57 -5.16
CA GLY A 108 -7.76 17.25 -5.26
C GLY A 108 -6.57 16.31 -5.41
N ASN A 109 -6.75 15.01 -5.24
CA ASN A 109 -5.70 14.03 -5.50
C ASN A 109 -5.51 13.77 -7.00
N SER A 110 -4.35 13.22 -7.37
CA SER A 110 -4.03 12.88 -8.76
C SER A 110 -5.06 11.88 -9.34
N PRO A 111 -5.65 12.18 -10.51
CA PRO A 111 -6.61 11.31 -11.18
C PRO A 111 -5.96 9.98 -11.64
N GLU A 112 -4.64 9.96 -11.86
CA GLU A 112 -3.88 8.76 -12.23
C GLU A 112 -3.97 7.69 -11.13
N ARG A 113 -3.91 8.12 -9.86
CA ARG A 113 -4.05 7.22 -8.70
C ARG A 113 -5.43 6.58 -8.65
N ALA A 114 -6.47 7.36 -8.92
CA ALA A 114 -7.83 6.83 -9.01
C ALA A 114 -7.96 5.81 -10.16
N ARG A 115 -7.37 6.10 -11.33
CA ARG A 115 -7.36 5.18 -12.49
C ARG A 115 -6.64 3.89 -12.17
N MET A 116 -5.47 3.97 -11.51
CA MET A 116 -4.69 2.80 -11.10
C MET A 116 -5.51 1.89 -10.16
N MET A 117 -6.14 2.43 -9.13
CA MET A 117 -6.94 1.65 -8.21
C MET A 117 -8.15 1.02 -8.90
N ARG A 118 -8.83 1.75 -9.82
CA ARG A 118 -9.93 1.18 -10.62
C ARG A 118 -9.46 0.05 -11.54
N ALA A 119 -8.28 0.17 -12.14
CA ALA A 119 -7.69 -0.90 -12.97
C ALA A 119 -7.41 -2.18 -12.15
N LEU A 120 -7.22 -2.04 -10.83
CA LEU A 120 -7.08 -3.12 -9.86
C LEU A 120 -8.43 -3.53 -9.23
N SER A 121 -9.55 -3.21 -9.88
CA SER A 121 -10.92 -3.55 -9.47
C SER A 121 -11.43 -2.85 -8.21
N ALA A 122 -10.78 -1.80 -7.72
CA ALA A 122 -11.30 -1.01 -6.62
C ALA A 122 -12.45 -0.09 -7.07
N GLU A 123 -13.47 0.02 -6.24
CA GLU A 123 -14.42 1.12 -6.30
C GLU A 123 -13.72 2.39 -5.78
N VAL A 124 -13.76 3.49 -6.54
CA VAL A 124 -13.14 4.75 -6.12
C VAL A 124 -14.20 5.82 -5.97
N VAL A 125 -14.40 6.24 -4.74
CA VAL A 125 -15.30 7.34 -4.36
C VAL A 125 -14.49 8.63 -4.28
N LEU A 126 -14.85 9.61 -5.12
CA LEU A 126 -14.20 10.93 -5.15
C LEU A 126 -15.04 11.93 -4.37
N VAL A 127 -14.49 12.46 -3.29
CA VAL A 127 -15.12 13.47 -2.44
C VAL A 127 -14.73 14.87 -2.92
N ALA A 128 -15.74 15.73 -3.11
CA ALA A 128 -15.52 17.09 -3.53
C ALA A 128 -14.71 17.88 -2.49
N GLN A 129 -13.82 18.75 -2.98
CA GLN A 129 -13.05 19.65 -2.12
C GLN A 129 -13.92 20.74 -1.48
N CYS A 130 -13.42 21.34 -0.42
CA CYS A 130 -14.02 22.51 0.19
C CYS A 130 -14.00 23.72 -0.76
N ALA A 131 -14.89 24.67 -0.53
CA ALA A 131 -14.89 25.93 -1.27
C ALA A 131 -13.55 26.67 -1.11
N GLY A 132 -13.02 27.20 -2.22
CA GLY A 132 -11.72 27.89 -2.24
C GLY A 132 -10.50 26.96 -2.28
N ALA A 133 -10.68 25.67 -2.48
CA ALA A 133 -9.58 24.71 -2.61
C ALA A 133 -8.70 25.02 -3.84
N VAL A 134 -7.40 24.81 -3.69
CA VAL A 134 -6.43 24.96 -4.78
C VAL A 134 -6.32 23.63 -5.53
N THR A 135 -6.42 23.69 -6.86
CA THR A 135 -6.30 22.51 -7.72
C THR A 135 -4.99 21.77 -7.45
N GLY A 136 -5.08 20.45 -7.26
CA GLY A 136 -3.92 19.59 -7.00
C GLY A 136 -3.40 19.64 -5.57
N GLN A 137 -4.07 20.34 -4.67
CA GLN A 137 -3.75 20.35 -3.24
C GLN A 137 -4.94 19.82 -2.44
N VAL A 138 -4.64 19.14 -1.33
CA VAL A 138 -5.64 18.61 -0.40
C VAL A 138 -5.38 19.22 0.97
N SER A 139 -6.35 20.00 1.45
CA SER A 139 -6.29 20.64 2.76
C SER A 139 -6.70 19.69 3.89
N GLY A 140 -6.44 20.08 5.14
CA GLY A 140 -6.94 19.34 6.31
C GLY A 140 -8.47 19.26 6.35
N ALA A 141 -9.19 20.32 5.89
CA ALA A 141 -10.63 20.30 5.79
C ALA A 141 -11.14 19.35 4.70
N ASP A 142 -10.42 19.22 3.57
CA ASP A 142 -10.74 18.22 2.55
C ASP A 142 -10.55 16.80 3.09
N LEU A 143 -9.47 16.57 3.87
CA LEU A 143 -9.23 15.25 4.49
C LEU A 143 -10.32 14.89 5.49
N ALA A 144 -10.80 15.84 6.30
CA ALA A 144 -11.91 15.60 7.22
C ALA A 144 -13.18 15.15 6.47
N ARG A 145 -13.54 15.81 5.36
CA ARG A 145 -14.67 15.39 4.51
C ARG A 145 -14.50 14.00 3.91
N VAL A 146 -13.27 13.64 3.53
CA VAL A 146 -12.99 12.30 3.01
C VAL A 146 -13.12 11.27 4.11
N GLU A 147 -12.68 11.61 5.35
CA GLU A 147 -12.85 10.74 6.52
C GLU A 147 -14.32 10.52 6.85
N ASP A 148 -15.13 11.60 6.90
CA ASP A 148 -16.58 11.50 7.14
C ASP A 148 -17.25 10.57 6.10
N ALA A 149 -16.90 10.73 4.83
CA ALA A 149 -17.40 9.86 3.77
C ALA A 149 -16.97 8.41 3.92
N ALA A 150 -15.72 8.16 4.32
CA ALA A 150 -15.21 6.82 4.56
C ALA A 150 -15.91 6.16 5.75
N GLN A 151 -16.15 6.89 6.82
CA GLN A 151 -16.90 6.41 8.00
C GLN A 151 -18.36 6.08 7.62
N GLN A 152 -19.03 6.96 6.88
CA GLN A 152 -20.40 6.74 6.42
C GLN A 152 -20.48 5.47 5.57
N ILE A 153 -19.62 5.31 4.56
CA ILE A 153 -19.60 4.12 3.69
C ILE A 153 -19.33 2.86 4.50
N THR A 154 -18.42 2.94 5.47
CA THR A 154 -18.08 1.82 6.36
C THR A 154 -19.31 1.36 7.13
N ALA A 155 -20.05 2.31 7.72
CA ALA A 155 -21.27 2.01 8.49
C ALA A 155 -22.39 1.46 7.60
N GLU A 156 -22.67 2.11 6.46
CA GLU A 156 -23.74 1.72 5.53
C GLU A 156 -23.55 0.31 4.96
N ARG A 157 -22.29 -0.10 4.72
CA ARG A 157 -21.97 -1.39 4.10
C ARG A 157 -21.59 -2.48 5.11
N GLY A 158 -21.56 -2.18 6.43
CA GLY A 158 -20.99 -3.09 7.42
C GLY A 158 -19.57 -3.51 7.05
N ALA A 159 -18.78 -2.57 6.53
CA ALA A 159 -17.48 -2.84 5.98
C ALA A 159 -16.38 -2.83 7.05
N PHE A 160 -15.24 -3.44 6.74
CA PHE A 160 -14.02 -3.30 7.52
C PHE A 160 -13.28 -2.01 7.13
N ARG A 161 -12.99 -1.16 8.11
CA ARG A 161 -12.18 0.04 7.90
C ARG A 161 -10.70 -0.31 8.04
N ALA A 162 -9.94 -0.25 6.94
CA ALA A 162 -8.51 -0.54 6.92
C ALA A 162 -7.68 0.66 7.37
N ASP A 163 -8.00 1.22 8.51
CA ASP A 163 -7.43 2.43 9.09
C ASP A 163 -5.90 2.32 9.25
N GLN A 164 -5.19 2.81 8.25
CA GLN A 164 -3.73 2.73 8.17
C GLN A 164 -3.00 3.48 9.30
N PHE A 165 -3.69 4.38 9.99
CA PHE A 165 -3.06 5.20 11.03
C PHE A 165 -3.17 4.56 12.42
N ASN A 166 -4.17 3.72 12.65
CA ASN A 166 -4.49 3.15 13.95
C ASN A 166 -4.31 1.63 14.04
N LEU A 167 -4.39 0.90 12.92
CA LEU A 167 -4.25 -0.55 12.93
C LEU A 167 -2.79 -1.00 13.05
N GLU A 168 -2.53 -1.87 14.01
CA GLU A 168 -1.19 -2.39 14.31
C GLU A 168 -0.56 -3.15 13.14
N GLY A 169 -1.33 -3.83 12.33
CA GLY A 169 -0.85 -4.55 11.14
C GLY A 169 -0.02 -3.69 10.18
N ASN A 170 -0.22 -2.35 10.19
CA ASN A 170 0.59 -1.43 9.41
C ASN A 170 2.06 -1.40 9.90
N TRP A 171 2.30 -1.10 11.18
CA TRP A 171 3.68 -0.99 11.69
C TRP A 171 4.33 -2.37 11.86
N GLN A 172 3.55 -3.38 12.22
CA GLN A 172 4.02 -4.76 12.37
C GLN A 172 4.59 -5.31 11.07
N ALA A 173 4.01 -4.96 9.91
CA ALA A 173 4.54 -5.34 8.60
C ALA A 173 5.98 -4.83 8.38
N TYR A 174 6.31 -3.66 8.88
CA TYR A 174 7.67 -3.12 8.79
C TYR A 174 8.59 -3.68 9.88
N PHE A 175 8.07 -3.85 11.08
CA PHE A 175 8.84 -4.41 12.20
C PHE A 175 9.29 -5.84 11.92
N ASN A 176 8.39 -6.67 11.38
CA ASN A 176 8.66 -8.08 11.08
C ASN A 176 9.29 -8.31 9.69
N GLY A 177 9.21 -7.34 8.80
CA GLY A 177 9.69 -7.41 7.41
C GLY A 177 10.87 -6.48 7.15
N THR A 178 10.59 -5.21 6.88
CA THR A 178 11.61 -4.24 6.45
C THR A 178 12.74 -4.07 7.47
N GLY A 179 12.45 -4.10 8.77
CA GLY A 179 13.45 -3.99 9.82
C GLY A 179 14.52 -5.07 9.72
N PRO A 180 14.17 -6.37 9.80
CA PRO A 180 15.14 -7.47 9.65
C PRO A 180 15.86 -7.52 8.30
N GLU A 181 15.28 -6.92 7.24
CA GLU A 181 15.95 -6.85 5.93
C GLU A 181 17.06 -5.78 5.90
N ILE A 182 17.07 -4.83 6.83
CA ILE A 182 18.06 -3.76 6.91
C ILE A 182 19.17 -4.12 7.90
N TYR A 183 18.86 -4.84 8.95
CA TYR A 183 19.78 -5.31 10.00
C TYR A 183 20.25 -6.73 9.76
#